data_23dee9187e8ff1265e054de2f651d01d
#
_entry.id   23dee9187e8ff1265e054de2f651d01d
#
_cell.length_a   1.000
_cell.length_b   1.000
_cell.length_c   1.000
_cell.angle_alpha   90.00
_cell.angle_beta   90.00
_cell.angle_gamma   90.00
#
_symmetry.space_group_name_H-M   'P 1'
#
loop_
_entity.id
_entity.type
_entity.pdbx_description
1 polymer ?
#
loop_
_entity_poly.entity_id
_entity_poly.type
_entity_poly.pdbx_seq_one_letter_code
_entity_poly.pdbx_strand_id
1 'polypeptide(L)'
;MADQKPSNRERVKEIVSSIEQNIQDLFQSERYFDYLRTMSRFHSYSVNNTILIHMQRPHASMPAAGFNKWKQFGRHVKKGEKGLTIIAPTPLKKKIEEMRLDPDTKAPVLDGDGNIIMDEKTVEIPLFKPVKVFTADQTEGKPLPSLATGLTGDVQQYEAFMEALRRTSPMPISFVSLA
;
A
#
# COMPACT_ATOMS: atom_id res chain seq x y z
N MET A 1 14.41 -35.14 11.35
CA MET A 1 14.38 -34.36 10.09
C MET A 1 14.13 -32.91 10.48
N ALA A 2 15.08 -32.02 10.24
CA ALA A 2 14.91 -30.59 10.59
C ALA A 2 13.86 -29.98 9.63
N ASP A 3 12.78 -29.50 10.20
CA ASP A 3 11.73 -28.78 9.49
C ASP A 3 12.35 -27.47 8.93
N GLN A 4 12.71 -27.48 7.65
CA GLN A 4 13.32 -26.33 6.99
C GLN A 4 12.21 -25.27 6.81
N LYS A 5 12.31 -24.18 7.56
CA LYS A 5 11.37 -23.07 7.49
C LYS A 5 11.29 -22.57 6.04
N PRO A 6 10.09 -22.47 5.44
CA PRO A 6 9.93 -22.10 4.03
C PRO A 6 10.56 -20.73 3.74
N SER A 7 11.17 -20.60 2.58
CA SER A 7 11.78 -19.36 2.11
C SER A 7 10.72 -18.25 1.93
N ASN A 8 11.15 -16.99 1.92
CA ASN A 8 10.22 -15.88 1.67
C ASN A 8 9.52 -16.01 0.30
N ARG A 9 10.19 -16.56 -0.70
CA ARG A 9 9.62 -16.79 -2.03
C ARG A 9 8.49 -17.83 -2.00
N GLU A 10 8.69 -18.93 -1.30
CA GLU A 10 7.66 -19.98 -1.13
C GLU A 10 6.47 -19.43 -0.37
N ARG A 11 6.69 -18.71 0.74
CA ARG A 11 5.62 -18.09 1.52
C ARG A 11 4.81 -17.06 0.70
N VAL A 12 5.47 -16.26 -0.13
CA VAL A 12 4.77 -15.32 -1.03
C VAL A 12 3.96 -16.10 -2.06
N LYS A 13 4.49 -17.18 -2.63
CA LYS A 13 3.78 -18.03 -3.60
C LYS A 13 2.51 -18.66 -2.97
N GLU A 14 2.62 -19.19 -1.76
CA GLU A 14 1.47 -19.73 -1.02
C GLU A 14 0.39 -18.66 -0.78
N ILE A 15 0.80 -17.45 -0.38
CA ILE A 15 -0.13 -16.32 -0.15
C ILE A 15 -0.85 -15.95 -1.46
N VAL A 16 -0.12 -15.85 -2.58
CA VAL A 16 -0.72 -15.53 -3.88
C VAL A 16 -1.69 -16.63 -4.33
N SER A 17 -1.32 -17.90 -4.19
CA SER A 17 -2.22 -19.01 -4.50
C SER A 17 -3.49 -19.00 -3.65
N SER A 18 -3.40 -18.60 -2.38
CA SER A 18 -4.59 -18.45 -1.53
C SER A 18 -5.52 -17.32 -2.00
N ILE A 19 -4.95 -16.23 -2.54
CA ILE A 19 -5.76 -15.15 -3.16
C ILE A 19 -6.49 -15.70 -4.40
N GLU A 20 -5.77 -16.39 -5.29
CA GLU A 20 -6.33 -16.93 -6.53
C GLU A 20 -7.49 -17.90 -6.27
N GLN A 21 -7.38 -18.73 -5.25
CA GLN A 21 -8.44 -19.68 -4.86
C GLN A 21 -9.70 -18.98 -4.30
N ASN A 22 -9.55 -17.88 -3.60
CA ASN A 22 -10.65 -17.21 -2.92
C ASN A 22 -11.22 -16.02 -3.71
N ILE A 23 -10.57 -15.60 -4.80
CA ILE A 23 -10.97 -14.39 -5.54
C ILE A 23 -12.33 -14.59 -6.23
N GLN A 24 -12.61 -15.77 -6.77
CA GLN A 24 -13.87 -16.08 -7.43
C GLN A 24 -15.05 -16.02 -6.45
N ASP A 25 -14.90 -16.62 -5.28
CA ASP A 25 -15.92 -16.60 -4.23
C ASP A 25 -16.17 -15.17 -3.73
N LEU A 26 -15.12 -14.36 -3.65
CA LEU A 26 -15.23 -12.96 -3.25
C LEU A 26 -16.08 -12.17 -4.23
N PHE A 27 -15.81 -12.28 -5.54
CA PHE A 27 -16.50 -11.51 -6.57
C PHE A 27 -17.94 -11.98 -6.86
N GLN A 28 -18.27 -13.21 -6.49
CA GLN A 28 -19.63 -13.77 -6.70
C GLN A 28 -20.52 -13.66 -5.46
N SER A 29 -20.02 -13.19 -4.35
CA SER A 29 -20.74 -13.12 -3.07
C SER A 29 -21.16 -11.71 -2.69
N GLU A 30 -22.08 -11.59 -1.73
CA GLU A 30 -22.43 -10.30 -1.08
C GLU A 30 -21.22 -9.62 -0.44
N ARG A 31 -20.16 -10.37 -0.16
CA ARG A 31 -18.87 -9.84 0.36
C ARG A 31 -18.16 -8.91 -0.62
N TYR A 32 -18.56 -8.89 -1.88
CA TYR A 32 -17.98 -7.98 -2.88
C TYR A 32 -18.14 -6.51 -2.49
N PHE A 33 -19.30 -6.11 -1.98
CA PHE A 33 -19.51 -4.74 -1.51
C PHE A 33 -18.62 -4.38 -0.30
N ASP A 34 -18.41 -5.32 0.62
CA ASP A 34 -17.50 -5.12 1.75
C ASP A 34 -16.04 -5.03 1.29
N TYR A 35 -15.68 -5.79 0.27
CA TYR A 35 -14.37 -5.66 -0.38
C TYR A 35 -14.20 -4.28 -1.04
N LEU A 36 -15.20 -3.77 -1.77
CA LEU A 36 -15.15 -2.42 -2.34
C LEU A 36 -14.98 -1.34 -1.27
N ARG A 37 -15.65 -1.47 -0.13
CA ARG A 37 -15.45 -0.60 1.03
C ARG A 37 -14.04 -0.70 1.59
N THR A 38 -13.49 -1.89 1.66
CA THR A 38 -12.08 -2.08 2.06
C THR A 38 -11.15 -1.42 1.06
N MET A 39 -11.37 -1.62 -0.24
CA MET A 39 -10.57 -1.04 -1.31
C MET A 39 -10.60 0.49 -1.29
N SER A 40 -11.75 1.12 -1.03
CA SER A 40 -11.87 2.57 -0.91
C SER A 40 -11.06 3.13 0.27
N ARG A 41 -10.97 2.40 1.38
CA ARG A 41 -10.14 2.77 2.54
C ARG A 41 -8.66 2.56 2.29
N PHE A 42 -8.28 1.48 1.63
CA PHE A 42 -6.89 1.06 1.40
C PHE A 42 -6.38 1.36 -0.01
N HIS A 43 -6.83 2.47 -0.60
CA HIS A 43 -6.53 2.87 -1.98
C HIS A 43 -5.02 3.02 -2.29
N SER A 44 -4.18 3.21 -1.29
CA SER A 44 -2.72 3.28 -1.44
C SER A 44 -2.03 1.90 -1.44
N TYR A 45 -2.78 0.82 -1.22
CA TYR A 45 -2.28 -0.54 -1.26
C TYR A 45 -2.54 -1.18 -2.64
N SER A 46 -1.70 -2.14 -3.03
CA SER A 46 -1.96 -2.94 -4.22
C SER A 46 -3.23 -3.77 -4.07
N VAL A 47 -3.86 -4.13 -5.19
CA VAL A 47 -5.07 -4.97 -5.20
C VAL A 47 -4.87 -6.24 -4.37
N ASN A 48 -3.76 -6.96 -4.57
CA ASN A 48 -3.46 -8.18 -3.83
C ASN A 48 -3.38 -7.93 -2.31
N ASN A 49 -2.75 -6.84 -1.89
CA ASN A 49 -2.67 -6.50 -0.47
C ASN A 49 -4.02 -6.07 0.10
N THR A 50 -4.86 -5.38 -0.68
CA THR A 50 -6.22 -5.02 -0.26
C THR A 50 -7.09 -6.27 -0.08
N ILE A 51 -6.98 -7.25 -0.99
CA ILE A 51 -7.65 -8.55 -0.85
C ILE A 51 -7.16 -9.27 0.41
N LEU A 52 -5.85 -9.33 0.64
CA LEU A 52 -5.26 -9.95 1.84
C LEU A 52 -5.75 -9.30 3.13
N ILE A 53 -5.84 -7.98 3.17
CA ILE A 53 -6.37 -7.25 4.33
C ILE A 53 -7.84 -7.59 4.54
N HIS A 54 -8.65 -7.54 3.47
CA HIS A 54 -10.07 -7.86 3.52
C HIS A 54 -10.34 -9.28 4.02
N MET A 55 -9.62 -10.27 3.48
CA MET A 55 -9.75 -11.67 3.89
C MET A 55 -9.42 -11.90 5.36
N GLN A 56 -8.43 -11.18 5.90
CA GLN A 56 -7.99 -11.32 7.29
C GLN A 56 -8.81 -10.45 8.26
N ARG A 57 -9.30 -9.28 7.81
CA ARG A 57 -10.07 -8.32 8.62
C ARG A 57 -10.97 -7.45 7.73
N PRO A 58 -12.21 -7.88 7.42
CA PRO A 58 -13.11 -7.17 6.49
C PRO A 58 -13.43 -5.74 6.90
N HIS A 59 -13.43 -5.45 8.21
CA HIS A 59 -13.75 -4.12 8.77
C HIS A 59 -12.50 -3.36 9.24
N ALA A 60 -11.33 -3.69 8.68
CA ALA A 60 -10.08 -3.01 8.99
C ALA A 60 -10.19 -1.48 8.80
N SER A 61 -9.64 -0.71 9.75
CA SER A 61 -9.61 0.75 9.67
C SER A 61 -8.24 1.28 9.24
N MET A 62 -8.24 2.37 8.49
CA MET A 62 -7.02 3.10 8.12
C MET A 62 -6.53 4.02 9.26
N PRO A 63 -5.24 4.32 9.31
CA PRO A 63 -4.16 3.75 8.52
C PRO A 63 -3.71 2.37 9.00
N ALA A 64 -3.01 1.62 8.14
CA ALA A 64 -2.30 0.41 8.53
C ALA A 64 -0.78 0.64 8.46
N ALA A 65 -0.05 0.16 9.45
CA ALA A 65 1.40 0.33 9.53
C ALA A 65 2.07 -0.82 10.28
N GLY A 66 3.38 -0.95 10.10
CA GLY A 66 4.19 -1.89 10.87
C GLY A 66 4.30 -1.47 12.34
N PHE A 67 4.61 -2.43 13.21
CA PHE A 67 4.68 -2.26 14.67
C PHE A 67 5.58 -1.06 15.10
N ASN A 68 6.77 -0.94 14.51
CA ASN A 68 7.68 0.16 14.85
C ASN A 68 7.16 1.53 14.39
N LYS A 69 6.41 1.57 13.29
CA LYS A 69 5.82 2.81 12.80
C LYS A 69 4.73 3.32 13.75
N TRP A 70 3.94 2.43 14.32
CA TRP A 70 2.96 2.79 15.34
C TRP A 70 3.60 3.40 16.59
N LYS A 71 4.75 2.86 17.04
CA LYS A 71 5.51 3.46 18.14
C LYS A 71 5.96 4.90 17.83
N GLN A 72 6.39 5.17 16.58
CA GLN A 72 6.77 6.53 16.16
C GLN A 72 5.58 7.50 16.20
N PHE A 73 4.37 7.01 15.95
CA PHE A 73 3.13 7.79 16.08
C PHE A 73 2.66 7.96 17.54
N GLY A 74 3.39 7.44 18.51
CA GLY A 74 3.00 7.45 19.93
C GLY A 74 1.82 6.52 20.22
N ARG A 75 1.67 5.48 19.41
CA ARG A 75 0.64 4.44 19.56
C ARG A 75 1.29 3.07 19.73
N HIS A 76 0.59 2.17 20.37
CA HIS A 76 1.03 0.78 20.55
C HIS A 76 -0.08 -0.19 20.16
N VAL A 77 0.32 -1.37 19.71
CA VAL A 77 -0.60 -2.44 19.34
C VAL A 77 -1.20 -3.00 20.62
N LYS A 78 -2.52 -3.16 20.65
CA LYS A 78 -3.25 -3.73 21.77
C LYS A 78 -2.80 -5.18 22.05
N LYS A 79 -2.80 -5.57 23.30
CA LYS A 79 -2.43 -6.94 23.72
C LYS A 79 -3.36 -7.97 23.08
N GLY A 80 -2.78 -9.00 22.47
CA GLY A 80 -3.52 -10.09 21.84
C GLY A 80 -3.87 -9.86 20.36
N GLU A 81 -3.68 -8.67 19.81
CA GLU A 81 -3.94 -8.40 18.38
C GLU A 81 -2.96 -9.15 17.48
N LYS A 82 -3.49 -9.71 16.40
CA LYS A 82 -2.72 -10.42 15.38
C LYS A 82 -2.49 -9.50 14.18
N GLY A 83 -1.22 -9.29 13.82
CA GLY A 83 -0.86 -8.49 12.65
C GLY A 83 -1.35 -9.12 11.35
N LEU A 84 -1.89 -8.28 10.45
CA LEU A 84 -2.31 -8.67 9.12
C LEU A 84 -1.08 -8.92 8.25
N THR A 85 -1.10 -10.00 7.49
CA THR A 85 -0.01 -10.33 6.55
C THR A 85 -0.26 -9.64 5.22
N ILE A 86 0.72 -8.88 4.77
CA ILE A 86 0.75 -8.28 3.42
C ILE A 86 2.06 -8.63 2.75
N ILE A 87 2.13 -8.42 1.44
CA ILE A 87 3.33 -8.59 0.62
C ILE A 87 3.99 -7.23 0.45
N ALA A 88 5.23 -7.07 0.95
CA ALA A 88 5.98 -5.83 0.82
C ALA A 88 7.19 -6.01 -0.10
N PRO A 89 7.51 -5.02 -0.96
CA PRO A 89 8.72 -5.03 -1.76
C PRO A 89 9.96 -4.90 -0.85
N THR A 90 10.98 -5.67 -1.16
CA THR A 90 12.29 -5.62 -0.52
C THR A 90 13.37 -5.73 -1.59
N PRO A 91 13.54 -4.71 -2.42
CA PRO A 91 14.47 -4.77 -3.54
C PRO A 91 15.90 -5.03 -3.04
N LEU A 92 16.58 -5.94 -3.72
CA LEU A 92 17.98 -6.23 -3.49
C LEU A 92 18.81 -5.43 -4.51
N LYS A 93 19.68 -4.56 -4.01
CA LYS A 93 20.67 -3.88 -4.85
C LYS A 93 21.86 -4.79 -5.04
N LYS A 94 22.17 -5.14 -6.28
CA LYS A 94 23.33 -5.94 -6.66
C LYS A 94 24.19 -5.14 -7.63
N LYS A 95 25.47 -5.04 -7.33
CA LYS A 95 26.44 -4.55 -8.27
C LYS A 95 26.77 -5.65 -9.26
N ILE A 96 26.69 -5.34 -10.52
CA ILE A 96 27.10 -6.20 -11.64
C ILE A 96 28.12 -5.44 -12.48
N GLU A 97 29.05 -6.17 -13.07
CA GLU A 97 29.95 -5.65 -14.08
C GLU A 97 29.31 -5.85 -15.45
N GLU A 98 29.26 -4.80 -16.24
CA GLU A 98 28.73 -4.82 -17.61
C GLU A 98 29.79 -4.25 -18.54
N MET A 99 29.97 -4.88 -19.70
CA MET A 99 30.91 -4.39 -20.71
C MET A 99 30.47 -2.99 -21.16
N ARG A 100 31.43 -2.05 -21.16
CA ARG A 100 31.18 -0.72 -21.76
C ARG A 100 31.04 -0.88 -23.26
N LEU A 101 29.89 -0.48 -23.78
CA LEU A 101 29.60 -0.49 -25.21
C LEU A 101 29.69 0.92 -25.78
N ASP A 102 30.30 1.05 -26.96
CA ASP A 102 30.25 2.27 -27.72
C ASP A 102 28.79 2.64 -28.07
N PRO A 103 28.36 3.90 -27.89
CA PRO A 103 26.96 4.28 -28.07
C PRO A 103 26.45 4.13 -29.50
N ASP A 104 27.34 4.27 -30.49
CA ASP A 104 26.99 4.26 -31.91
C ASP A 104 27.13 2.86 -32.53
N THR A 105 28.28 2.20 -32.31
CA THR A 105 28.57 0.90 -32.91
C THR A 105 28.13 -0.29 -32.12
N LYS A 106 27.78 -0.08 -30.79
CA LYS A 106 27.47 -1.15 -29.82
C LYS A 106 28.58 -2.18 -29.64
N ALA A 107 29.79 -1.86 -30.11
CA ALA A 107 30.97 -2.71 -29.90
C ALA A 107 31.55 -2.50 -28.48
N PRO A 108 32.19 -3.51 -27.87
CA PRO A 108 32.91 -3.35 -26.61
C PRO A 108 34.02 -2.31 -26.72
N VAL A 109 34.11 -1.39 -25.78
CA VAL A 109 35.17 -0.40 -25.67
C VAL A 109 36.38 -1.07 -25.05
N LEU A 110 37.56 -0.92 -25.69
CA LEU A 110 38.82 -1.46 -25.20
C LEU A 110 39.65 -0.36 -24.54
N ASP A 111 40.46 -0.75 -23.57
CA ASP A 111 41.50 0.12 -23.00
C ASP A 111 42.75 0.20 -23.88
N GLY A 112 43.77 0.95 -23.46
CA GLY A 112 45.00 1.10 -24.19
C GLY A 112 45.83 -0.19 -24.39
N ASP A 113 45.54 -1.22 -23.63
CA ASP A 113 46.17 -2.54 -23.65
C ASP A 113 45.35 -3.60 -24.40
N GLY A 114 44.19 -3.21 -24.95
CA GLY A 114 43.26 -4.06 -25.70
C GLY A 114 42.29 -4.90 -24.83
N ASN A 115 42.16 -4.62 -23.55
CA ASN A 115 41.19 -5.28 -22.67
C ASN A 115 39.82 -4.57 -22.71
N ILE A 116 38.76 -5.34 -22.55
CA ILE A 116 37.38 -4.79 -22.48
C ILE A 116 37.22 -3.98 -21.19
N ILE A 117 36.79 -2.73 -21.32
CA ILE A 117 36.44 -1.89 -20.18
C ILE A 117 35.12 -2.36 -19.58
N MET A 118 35.14 -2.67 -18.28
CA MET A 118 33.96 -3.06 -17.51
C MET A 118 33.47 -1.86 -16.67
N ASP A 119 32.18 -1.57 -16.74
CA ASP A 119 31.52 -0.59 -15.89
C ASP A 119 30.75 -1.28 -14.75
N GLU A 120 30.87 -0.74 -13.55
CA GLU A 120 30.10 -1.21 -12.40
C GLU A 120 28.70 -0.59 -12.44
N LYS A 121 27.66 -1.43 -12.57
CA LYS A 121 26.26 -1.01 -12.60
C LYS A 121 25.50 -1.60 -11.43
N THR A 122 24.75 -0.76 -10.72
CA THR A 122 23.86 -1.25 -9.68
C THR A 122 22.49 -1.58 -10.26
N VAL A 123 22.11 -2.85 -10.20
CA VAL A 123 20.75 -3.31 -10.57
C VAL A 123 19.92 -3.59 -9.33
N GLU A 124 18.65 -3.18 -9.39
CA GLU A 124 17.67 -3.51 -8.36
C GLU A 124 16.87 -4.74 -8.79
N ILE A 125 17.02 -5.82 -8.04
CA ILE A 125 16.25 -7.06 -8.24
C ILE A 125 14.99 -6.94 -7.38
N PRO A 126 13.79 -6.94 -7.97
CA PRO A 126 12.56 -6.86 -7.20
C PRO A 126 12.33 -8.16 -6.42
N LEU A 127 12.51 -8.10 -5.13
CA LEU A 127 12.16 -9.18 -4.21
C LEU A 127 10.98 -8.75 -3.34
N PHE A 128 10.22 -9.75 -2.90
CA PHE A 128 9.05 -9.55 -2.05
C PHE A 128 9.13 -10.44 -0.81
N LYS A 129 8.60 -9.95 0.30
CA LYS A 129 8.47 -10.75 1.52
C LYS A 129 7.14 -10.49 2.21
N PRO A 130 6.59 -11.49 2.92
CA PRO A 130 5.44 -11.27 3.80
C PRO A 130 5.88 -10.45 5.02
N VAL A 131 5.11 -9.40 5.32
CA VAL A 131 5.31 -8.55 6.49
C VAL A 131 4.01 -8.44 7.29
N LYS A 132 4.14 -8.11 8.58
CA LYS A 132 3.00 -7.87 9.46
C LYS A 132 2.73 -6.38 9.62
N VAL A 133 1.48 -5.99 9.37
CA VAL A 133 0.97 -4.65 9.64
C VAL A 133 -0.22 -4.73 10.59
N PHE A 134 -0.49 -3.63 11.26
CA PHE A 134 -1.61 -3.46 12.18
C PHE A 134 -2.41 -2.23 11.74
N THR A 135 -3.71 -2.32 11.84
CA THR A 135 -4.65 -1.24 11.50
C THR A 135 -4.90 -0.33 12.70
N ALA A 136 -5.45 0.85 12.48
CA ALA A 136 -5.66 1.85 13.53
C ALA A 136 -6.52 1.31 14.68
N ASP A 137 -7.55 0.53 14.39
CA ASP A 137 -8.43 -0.11 15.39
C ASP A 137 -7.71 -1.17 16.26
N GLN A 138 -6.60 -1.72 15.78
CA GLN A 138 -5.73 -2.63 16.53
C GLN A 138 -4.74 -1.91 17.44
N THR A 139 -4.76 -0.58 17.47
CA THR A 139 -3.80 0.21 18.24
C THR A 139 -4.48 1.18 19.18
N GLU A 140 -3.79 1.58 20.24
CA GLU A 140 -4.20 2.58 21.20
C GLU A 140 -3.06 3.57 21.50
N GLY A 141 -3.38 4.73 22.06
CA GLY A 141 -2.41 5.79 22.37
C GLY A 141 -2.83 7.14 21.82
N LYS A 142 -1.90 7.95 21.34
CA LYS A 142 -2.18 9.31 20.84
C LYS A 142 -3.25 9.29 19.73
N PRO A 143 -4.18 10.28 19.71
CA PRO A 143 -5.15 10.40 18.63
C PRO A 143 -4.43 10.54 17.29
N LEU A 144 -4.99 9.93 16.24
CA LEU A 144 -4.48 10.08 14.89
C LEU A 144 -4.85 11.47 14.36
N PRO A 145 -3.99 12.08 13.53
CA PRO A 145 -4.34 13.32 12.86
C PRO A 145 -5.64 13.14 12.06
N SER A 146 -6.59 14.02 12.27
CA SER A 146 -7.78 14.07 11.41
C SER A 146 -7.42 14.79 10.11
N LEU A 147 -7.82 14.23 8.96
CA LEU A 147 -7.60 14.85 7.65
C LEU A 147 -8.43 16.13 7.45
N ALA A 148 -9.53 16.26 8.19
CA ALA A 148 -10.33 17.48 8.27
C ALA A 148 -10.95 17.57 9.66
N THR A 149 -10.73 18.65 10.34
CA THR A 149 -11.63 19.10 11.41
C THR A 149 -12.79 19.81 10.70
N GLY A 150 -14.01 19.32 10.89
CA GLY A 150 -15.17 20.05 10.41
C GLY A 150 -15.04 21.51 10.85
N LEU A 151 -15.14 22.43 9.92
CA LEU A 151 -15.18 23.85 10.24
C LEU A 151 -16.42 24.08 11.10
N THR A 152 -16.23 24.24 12.41
CA THR A 152 -17.24 24.67 13.34
C THR A 152 -17.11 26.19 13.48
N GLY A 153 -17.94 26.90 12.79
CA GLY A 153 -17.97 28.37 12.85
C GLY A 153 -19.02 28.91 11.91
N ASP A 154 -19.61 30.03 12.29
CA ASP A 154 -20.52 30.79 11.43
C ASP A 154 -19.68 31.57 10.42
N VAL A 155 -19.75 31.16 9.15
CA VAL A 155 -19.03 31.85 8.07
C VAL A 155 -19.87 33.06 7.68
N GLN A 156 -19.43 34.25 8.03
CA GLN A 156 -20.07 35.49 7.56
C GLN A 156 -20.25 35.47 6.05
N GLN A 157 -21.47 35.77 5.59
CA GLN A 157 -21.88 35.73 4.16
C GLN A 157 -21.97 34.29 3.54
N TYR A 158 -22.04 33.22 4.33
CA TYR A 158 -22.24 31.89 3.82
C TYR A 158 -23.52 31.77 2.97
N GLU A 159 -24.62 32.34 3.40
CA GLU A 159 -25.87 32.33 2.65
C GLU A 159 -25.77 33.08 1.32
N ALA A 160 -25.11 34.23 1.30
CA ALA A 160 -24.89 35.00 0.06
C ALA A 160 -23.99 34.23 -0.92
N PHE A 161 -22.95 33.54 -0.42
CA PHE A 161 -22.11 32.69 -1.23
C PHE A 161 -22.89 31.49 -1.79
N MET A 162 -23.73 30.88 -0.98
CA MET A 162 -24.55 29.75 -1.40
C MET A 162 -25.59 30.13 -2.44
N GLU A 163 -26.17 31.32 -2.32
CA GLU A 163 -27.11 31.85 -3.31
C GLU A 163 -26.41 32.18 -4.64
N ALA A 164 -25.21 32.74 -4.59
CA ALA A 164 -24.38 32.97 -5.76
C ALA A 164 -24.04 31.65 -6.47
N LEU A 165 -23.67 30.59 -5.73
CA LEU A 165 -23.42 29.27 -6.28
C LEU A 165 -24.66 28.68 -6.96
N ARG A 166 -25.84 28.79 -6.35
CA ARG A 166 -27.11 28.30 -6.94
C ARG A 166 -27.45 29.03 -8.24
N ARG A 167 -27.15 30.30 -8.33
CA ARG A 167 -27.41 31.12 -9.54
C ARG A 167 -26.44 30.80 -10.68
N THR A 168 -25.20 30.46 -10.36
CA THR A 168 -24.14 30.23 -11.36
C THR A 168 -23.98 28.77 -11.77
N SER A 169 -24.49 27.83 -10.96
CA SER A 169 -24.41 26.41 -11.25
C SER A 169 -25.39 25.99 -12.34
N PRO A 170 -24.94 25.35 -13.42
CA PRO A 170 -25.81 24.77 -14.43
C PRO A 170 -26.60 23.53 -13.95
N MET A 171 -26.27 23.02 -12.76
CA MET A 171 -26.93 21.87 -12.13
C MET A 171 -27.52 22.23 -10.77
N PRO A 172 -28.64 21.61 -10.36
CA PRO A 172 -29.22 21.86 -9.04
C PRO A 172 -28.27 21.42 -7.94
N ILE A 173 -27.98 22.31 -6.99
CA ILE A 173 -27.13 22.03 -5.82
C ILE A 173 -28.04 21.67 -4.66
N SER A 174 -27.90 20.44 -4.13
CA SER A 174 -28.56 20.01 -2.90
C SER A 174 -27.52 19.70 -1.82
N PHE A 175 -27.83 20.01 -0.57
CA PHE A 175 -26.99 19.68 0.58
C PHE A 175 -27.63 18.53 1.34
N VAL A 176 -26.84 17.51 1.61
CA VAL A 176 -27.23 16.40 2.47
C VAL A 176 -26.51 16.61 3.80
N SER A 177 -27.27 16.74 4.89
CA SER A 177 -26.68 16.70 6.23
C SER A 177 -26.11 15.30 6.47
N LEU A 178 -24.80 15.20 6.62
CA LEU A 178 -24.15 13.98 7.09
C LEU A 178 -24.39 13.89 8.59
N ALA A 179 -25.35 13.05 8.99
CA ALA A 179 -25.58 12.69 10.39
C ALA A 179 -24.46 11.79 10.89
#